data_c91428cb8cdbd7edec7303e3ed919eab
#
_entry.id   c91428cb8cdbd7edec7303e3ed919eab
#
_cell.length_a   1.000
_cell.length_b   1.000
_cell.length_c   1.000
_cell.angle_alpha   90.00
_cell.angle_beta   90.00
_cell.angle_gamma   90.00
#
_symmetry.space_group_name_H-M   'P 1'
#
loop_
_entity.id
_entity.type
_entity.pdbx_description
1 polymer ?
#
loop_
_entity_poly.entity_id
_entity_poly.type
_entity_poly.pdbx_seq_one_letter_code
_entity_poly.pdbx_strand_id
1 'polypeptide(L)'
;MNPSNTYAPPPPASLSATSYQLAVPDGAQLELVRRWLWLGVLSLIGSGVFSVLLVLSRTPGLQSLFPVADFFHVALVVHVDLSVLVWFVALAGTLWSINCPARGLALGKSAWWLCAGGTVLIFLAPFFGHGEALMANYIPVLDGPLFLCGLSLFGLGCALLVFRSLRFAPSLGLAFDGSGVQRFGLNAAAISAAMALLAFGWSFAVAPEALTGKAYYEVVFWGGGHALQFTWTLLMLVAWLWLASAIGARLPLTPRVALLMFLLALLCVFVTPYAYLAYDIASVEHRNLLTWAMRVGGGAAILPMSLAVLVALRPKFGPDLSADLKPLRAALISSVLLFGVGGLIGMFISGNNVKIPAHYHGSIVGVTLALMGLVYLLLPRLGYAAPQGRLATLQPYIYAVGQLMHIVGLVWSGGYGVQRKVAGAEQVLRSSGEIAGMGLMGLGGLIAIIGGLLFVVVVIRAARNRMTAT
;
A
#
# COMPACT_ATOMS: atom_id res chain seq x y z
N MET A 1 35.74 3.23 33.38
CA MET A 1 36.06 2.45 32.16
C MET A 1 34.95 1.45 31.97
N ASN A 2 34.04 1.73 31.06
CA ASN A 2 32.89 0.88 30.72
C ASN A 2 33.23 0.15 29.41
N PRO A 3 33.14 -1.18 29.31
CA PRO A 3 33.48 -1.88 28.10
C PRO A 3 32.39 -1.59 27.04
N SER A 4 32.82 -1.01 25.94
CA SER A 4 32.01 -0.79 24.71
C SER A 4 31.48 -2.12 24.23
N ASN A 5 30.16 -2.27 24.29
CA ASN A 5 29.43 -3.40 23.73
C ASN A 5 29.40 -3.24 22.21
N THR A 6 30.42 -3.75 21.52
CA THR A 6 30.52 -3.82 20.06
C THR A 6 29.59 -4.92 19.57
N TYR A 7 28.40 -4.54 19.16
CA TYR A 7 27.47 -5.42 18.45
C TYR A 7 27.96 -5.55 17.00
N ALA A 8 28.75 -6.57 16.70
CA ALA A 8 28.99 -7.00 15.34
C ALA A 8 27.68 -7.61 14.81
N PRO A 9 27.21 -7.23 13.61
CA PRO A 9 26.06 -7.90 13.02
C PRO A 9 26.41 -9.39 12.87
N PRO A 10 25.52 -10.31 13.25
CA PRO A 10 25.79 -11.73 13.08
C PRO A 10 26.08 -11.99 11.59
N PRO A 11 27.05 -12.86 11.26
CA PRO A 11 27.30 -13.26 9.88
C PRO A 11 25.98 -13.76 9.28
N PRO A 12 25.74 -13.56 7.98
CA PRO A 12 24.51 -14.00 7.35
C PRO A 12 24.38 -15.52 7.60
N ALA A 13 23.49 -15.87 8.54
CA ALA A 13 23.14 -17.25 8.77
C ALA A 13 22.74 -17.83 7.43
N SER A 14 23.29 -18.97 7.04
CA SER A 14 22.88 -19.69 5.85
C SER A 14 21.37 -19.82 5.91
N LEU A 15 20.66 -19.07 5.04
CA LEU A 15 19.21 -19.04 5.03
C LEU A 15 18.74 -20.48 4.82
N SER A 16 18.00 -21.05 5.76
CA SER A 16 17.44 -22.37 5.58
C SER A 16 16.59 -22.37 4.30
N ALA A 17 16.52 -23.48 3.57
CA ALA A 17 15.77 -23.58 2.31
C ALA A 17 14.29 -23.14 2.46
N THR A 18 13.76 -23.06 3.68
CA THR A 18 12.41 -22.63 4.02
C THR A 18 12.32 -21.18 4.53
N SER A 19 13.42 -20.42 4.53
CA SER A 19 13.41 -19.00 4.96
C SER A 19 13.05 -18.09 3.79
N TYR A 20 11.91 -17.42 3.89
CA TYR A 20 11.41 -16.49 2.87
C TYR A 20 12.01 -15.10 3.08
N GLN A 21 13.27 -14.91 2.77
CA GLN A 21 14.00 -13.65 2.93
C GLN A 21 14.87 -13.35 1.72
N LEU A 22 15.17 -12.07 1.50
CA LEU A 22 16.13 -11.61 0.50
C LEU A 22 17.28 -10.86 1.16
N ALA A 23 18.47 -11.00 0.63
CA ALA A 23 19.59 -10.17 0.99
C ALA A 23 19.41 -8.75 0.44
N VAL A 24 19.78 -7.77 1.25
CA VAL A 24 19.81 -6.36 0.82
C VAL A 24 21.11 -6.13 0.05
N PRO A 25 21.08 -5.45 -1.11
CA PRO A 25 22.26 -5.17 -1.90
C PRO A 25 23.17 -4.13 -1.25
N ASP A 26 24.40 -4.04 -1.74
CA ASP A 26 25.42 -3.09 -1.28
C ASP A 26 25.62 -1.91 -2.25
N GLY A 27 26.44 -0.95 -1.85
CA GLY A 27 26.95 0.14 -2.70
C GLY A 27 25.85 1.02 -3.28
N ALA A 28 25.97 1.39 -4.56
CA ALA A 28 25.05 2.30 -5.22
C ALA A 28 23.60 1.76 -5.36
N GLN A 29 23.43 0.46 -5.33
CA GLN A 29 22.12 -0.18 -5.33
C GLN A 29 21.42 0.01 -3.97
N LEU A 30 22.15 -0.11 -2.87
CA LEU A 30 21.64 0.16 -1.52
C LEU A 30 21.13 1.61 -1.40
N GLU A 31 21.86 2.54 -1.99
CA GLU A 31 21.44 3.95 -1.99
C GLU A 31 20.11 4.15 -2.75
N LEU A 32 19.91 3.46 -3.86
CA LEU A 32 18.63 3.49 -4.58
C LEU A 32 17.49 2.91 -3.73
N VAL A 33 17.74 1.80 -3.02
CA VAL A 33 16.77 1.20 -2.08
C VAL A 33 16.39 2.20 -0.98
N ARG A 34 17.38 2.88 -0.38
CA ARG A 34 17.15 3.93 0.62
C ARG A 34 16.30 5.07 0.07
N ARG A 35 16.59 5.55 -1.13
CA ARG A 35 15.83 6.63 -1.79
C ARG A 35 14.36 6.27 -1.98
N TRP A 36 14.06 5.07 -2.46
CA TRP A 36 12.69 4.60 -2.61
C TRP A 36 11.97 4.49 -1.26
N LEU A 37 12.62 3.92 -0.24
CA LEU A 37 12.03 3.83 1.10
C LEU A 37 11.68 5.21 1.67
N TRP A 38 12.60 6.17 1.52
CA TRP A 38 12.36 7.54 1.99
C TRP A 38 11.30 8.28 1.20
N LEU A 39 11.16 8.05 -0.09
CA LEU A 39 10.03 8.60 -0.87
C LEU A 39 8.70 8.11 -0.28
N GLY A 40 8.60 6.82 0.08
CA GLY A 40 7.41 6.28 0.72
C GLY A 40 7.14 6.91 2.09
N VAL A 41 8.14 7.01 2.96
CA VAL A 41 7.98 7.65 4.27
C VAL A 41 7.55 9.12 4.14
N LEU A 42 8.16 9.86 3.23
CA LEU A 42 7.82 11.27 2.97
C LEU A 42 6.40 11.42 2.41
N SER A 43 5.95 10.50 1.54
CA SER A 43 4.57 10.50 1.03
C SER A 43 3.55 10.28 2.15
N LEU A 44 3.84 9.40 3.12
CA LEU A 44 2.96 9.22 4.29
C LEU A 44 2.95 10.45 5.20
N ILE A 45 4.07 11.16 5.35
CA ILE A 45 4.10 12.43 6.08
C ILE A 45 3.21 13.46 5.37
N GLY A 46 3.36 13.60 4.06
CA GLY A 46 2.50 14.47 3.25
C GLY A 46 1.03 14.11 3.34
N SER A 47 0.71 12.82 3.21
CA SER A 47 -0.67 12.32 3.40
C SER A 47 -1.21 12.64 4.80
N GLY A 48 -0.38 12.51 5.85
CA GLY A 48 -0.74 12.89 7.22
C GLY A 48 -1.04 14.37 7.38
N VAL A 49 -0.28 15.25 6.74
CA VAL A 49 -0.56 16.70 6.69
C VAL A 49 -1.94 16.94 6.06
N PHE A 50 -2.24 16.32 4.92
CA PHE A 50 -3.56 16.44 4.30
C PHE A 50 -4.68 15.83 5.14
N SER A 51 -4.42 14.78 5.92
CA SER A 51 -5.42 14.26 6.88
C SER A 51 -5.80 15.31 7.92
N VAL A 52 -4.83 16.06 8.46
CA VAL A 52 -5.09 17.16 9.41
C VAL A 52 -5.85 18.29 8.72
N LEU A 53 -5.44 18.69 7.52
CA LEU A 53 -6.12 19.73 6.74
C LEU A 53 -7.56 19.35 6.39
N LEU A 54 -7.85 18.08 6.10
CA LEU A 54 -9.18 17.53 5.92
C LEU A 54 -10.08 17.77 7.16
N VAL A 55 -9.56 17.47 8.33
CA VAL A 55 -10.31 17.69 9.58
C VAL A 55 -10.55 19.18 9.82
N LEU A 56 -9.51 20.01 9.67
CA LEU A 56 -9.59 21.46 9.89
C LEU A 56 -10.55 22.14 8.91
N SER A 57 -10.54 21.75 7.63
CA SER A 57 -11.44 22.33 6.61
C SER A 57 -12.93 22.05 6.87
N ARG A 58 -13.22 21.06 7.70
CA ARG A 58 -14.59 20.71 8.14
C ARG A 58 -14.98 21.29 9.49
N THR A 59 -14.03 21.83 10.25
CA THR A 59 -14.29 22.36 11.58
C THR A 59 -15.02 23.70 11.47
N PRO A 60 -16.20 23.86 12.06
CA PRO A 60 -16.91 25.13 12.07
C PRO A 60 -16.04 26.28 12.60
N GLY A 61 -16.07 27.41 11.91
CA GLY A 61 -15.24 28.59 12.24
C GLY A 61 -13.81 28.59 11.68
N LEU A 62 -13.25 27.44 11.24
CA LEU A 62 -11.93 27.37 10.63
C LEU A 62 -11.98 27.31 9.09
N GLN A 63 -13.14 27.11 8.51
CA GLN A 63 -13.33 26.99 7.06
C GLN A 63 -12.87 28.24 6.29
N SER A 64 -13.03 29.43 6.89
CA SER A 64 -12.59 30.69 6.29
C SER A 64 -11.07 30.86 6.14
N LEU A 65 -10.29 30.02 6.79
CA LEU A 65 -8.83 30.01 6.67
C LEU A 65 -8.33 29.34 5.38
N PHE A 66 -9.20 28.61 4.68
CA PHE A 66 -8.84 27.90 3.46
C PHE A 66 -9.21 28.71 2.22
N PRO A 67 -8.27 28.90 1.27
CA PRO A 67 -8.44 29.78 0.10
C PRO A 67 -9.36 29.20 -0.99
N VAL A 68 -9.72 27.92 -0.89
CA VAL A 68 -10.49 27.19 -1.91
C VAL A 68 -11.82 26.76 -1.34
N ALA A 69 -12.91 27.05 -2.03
CA ALA A 69 -14.27 26.80 -1.57
C ALA A 69 -14.55 25.32 -1.22
N ASP A 70 -13.94 24.37 -1.92
CA ASP A 70 -14.10 22.92 -1.69
C ASP A 70 -12.77 22.26 -1.29
N PHE A 71 -12.02 22.90 -0.41
CA PHE A 71 -10.69 22.41 0.00
C PHE A 71 -10.73 20.99 0.58
N PHE A 72 -11.86 20.59 1.16
CA PHE A 72 -12.01 19.22 1.66
C PHE A 72 -11.78 18.17 0.56
N HIS A 73 -12.48 18.27 -0.58
CA HIS A 73 -12.33 17.30 -1.66
C HIS A 73 -10.94 17.38 -2.32
N VAL A 74 -10.41 18.59 -2.46
CA VAL A 74 -9.05 18.83 -2.96
C VAL A 74 -8.00 18.13 -2.08
N ALA A 75 -8.08 18.33 -0.75
CA ALA A 75 -7.19 17.69 0.20
C ALA A 75 -7.37 16.16 0.22
N LEU A 76 -8.60 15.67 0.05
CA LEU A 76 -8.89 14.24 0.01
C LEU A 76 -8.26 13.55 -1.20
N VAL A 77 -8.28 14.16 -2.38
CA VAL A 77 -7.59 13.65 -3.57
C VAL A 77 -6.12 13.40 -3.27
N VAL A 78 -5.41 14.43 -2.82
CA VAL A 78 -3.96 14.34 -2.58
C VAL A 78 -3.62 13.42 -1.40
N HIS A 79 -4.46 13.42 -0.34
CA HIS A 79 -4.31 12.47 0.76
C HIS A 79 -4.33 11.02 0.26
N VAL A 80 -5.31 10.67 -0.57
CA VAL A 80 -5.44 9.31 -1.11
C VAL A 80 -4.26 8.97 -2.01
N ASP A 81 -3.87 9.84 -2.93
CA ASP A 81 -2.77 9.57 -3.86
C ASP A 81 -1.43 9.39 -3.13
N LEU A 82 -1.15 10.21 -2.13
CA LEU A 82 0.08 10.07 -1.36
C LEU A 82 0.09 8.80 -0.50
N SER A 83 -1.05 8.41 0.11
CA SER A 83 -1.12 7.26 1.02
C SER A 83 -1.34 5.92 0.33
N VAL A 84 -1.86 5.90 -0.90
CA VAL A 84 -2.14 4.66 -1.63
C VAL A 84 -1.25 4.55 -2.86
N LEU A 85 -1.29 5.52 -3.78
CA LEU A 85 -0.52 5.42 -5.02
C LEU A 85 0.98 5.59 -4.76
N VAL A 86 1.41 6.72 -4.20
CA VAL A 86 2.84 7.03 -4.02
C VAL A 86 3.49 6.11 -3.00
N TRP A 87 2.86 5.89 -1.85
CA TRP A 87 3.38 5.00 -0.81
C TRP A 87 3.60 3.58 -1.33
N PHE A 88 2.62 3.00 -2.02
CA PHE A 88 2.72 1.63 -2.50
C PHE A 88 3.75 1.49 -3.63
N VAL A 89 3.80 2.42 -4.57
CA VAL A 89 4.83 2.44 -5.62
C VAL A 89 6.22 2.62 -5.04
N ALA A 90 6.40 3.47 -4.04
CA ALA A 90 7.69 3.69 -3.40
C ALA A 90 8.18 2.42 -2.68
N LEU A 91 7.30 1.70 -1.98
CA LEU A 91 7.65 0.42 -1.37
C LEU A 91 7.85 -0.68 -2.42
N ALA A 92 7.07 -0.70 -3.51
CA ALA A 92 7.37 -1.54 -4.67
C ALA A 92 8.77 -1.26 -5.24
N GLY A 93 9.13 0.02 -5.42
CA GLY A 93 10.45 0.46 -5.86
C GLY A 93 11.56 0.03 -4.91
N THR A 94 11.32 0.07 -3.60
CA THR A 94 12.23 -0.46 -2.57
C THR A 94 12.46 -1.96 -2.78
N LEU A 95 11.39 -2.75 -2.85
CA LEU A 95 11.45 -4.21 -2.95
C LEU A 95 11.99 -4.68 -4.31
N TRP A 96 11.57 -4.06 -5.40
CA TRP A 96 12.10 -4.39 -6.74
C TRP A 96 13.55 -3.94 -6.89
N SER A 97 13.98 -2.87 -6.21
CA SER A 97 15.40 -2.51 -6.18
C SER A 97 16.23 -3.49 -5.36
N ILE A 98 15.69 -4.11 -4.32
CA ILE A 98 16.34 -5.22 -3.61
C ILE A 98 16.44 -6.46 -4.52
N ASN A 99 15.40 -6.74 -5.29
CA ASN A 99 15.34 -7.93 -6.14
C ASN A 99 16.25 -7.83 -7.40
N CYS A 100 16.43 -6.63 -7.96
CA CYS A 100 17.22 -6.43 -9.17
C CYS A 100 18.71 -6.33 -8.88
N PRO A 101 19.59 -6.79 -9.79
CA PRO A 101 21.02 -6.53 -9.73
C PRO A 101 21.34 -5.06 -9.99
N ALA A 102 22.59 -4.65 -9.82
CA ALA A 102 23.07 -3.30 -10.11
C ALA A 102 22.95 -2.89 -11.60
N ARG A 103 22.70 -3.85 -12.49
CA ARG A 103 22.41 -3.56 -13.90
C ARG A 103 21.16 -2.68 -14.03
N GLY A 104 21.23 -1.73 -14.95
CA GLY A 104 20.14 -0.76 -15.14
C GLY A 104 19.96 0.23 -13.99
N LEU A 105 21.00 0.49 -13.19
CA LEU A 105 20.94 1.43 -12.07
C LEU A 105 20.56 2.85 -12.52
N ALA A 106 21.03 3.29 -13.69
CA ALA A 106 20.66 4.59 -14.26
C ALA A 106 19.15 4.70 -14.48
N LEU A 107 18.52 3.66 -15.08
CA LEU A 107 17.05 3.60 -15.21
C LEU A 107 16.34 3.66 -13.86
N GLY A 108 16.85 2.93 -12.86
CA GLY A 108 16.30 2.97 -11.51
C GLY A 108 16.36 4.35 -10.86
N LYS A 109 17.47 5.08 -11.07
CA LYS A 109 17.63 6.47 -10.60
C LYS A 109 16.70 7.43 -11.35
N SER A 110 16.60 7.31 -12.68
CA SER A 110 15.67 8.10 -13.49
C SER A 110 14.21 7.87 -13.08
N ALA A 111 13.80 6.60 -12.88
CA ALA A 111 12.49 6.24 -12.37
C ALA A 111 12.20 6.91 -11.02
N TRP A 112 13.17 6.87 -10.11
CA TRP A 112 13.03 7.50 -8.80
C TRP A 112 12.87 9.04 -8.92
N TRP A 113 13.69 9.70 -9.75
CA TRP A 113 13.60 11.16 -9.93
C TRP A 113 12.27 11.60 -10.53
N LEU A 114 11.75 10.85 -11.50
CA LEU A 114 10.43 11.11 -12.09
C LEU A 114 9.30 10.90 -11.07
N CYS A 115 9.33 9.80 -10.31
CA CYS A 115 8.34 9.58 -9.26
C CYS A 115 8.44 10.63 -8.15
N ALA A 116 9.65 10.99 -7.72
CA ALA A 116 9.84 12.02 -6.69
C ALA A 116 9.37 13.40 -7.18
N GLY A 117 9.74 13.79 -8.39
CA GLY A 117 9.28 15.05 -9.00
C GLY A 117 7.76 15.09 -9.17
N GLY A 118 7.17 14.00 -9.70
CA GLY A 118 5.71 13.86 -9.82
C GLY A 118 5.00 13.96 -8.46
N THR A 119 5.55 13.31 -7.42
CA THR A 119 5.02 13.38 -6.06
C THR A 119 5.04 14.82 -5.51
N VAL A 120 6.11 15.58 -5.76
CA VAL A 120 6.20 16.97 -5.32
C VAL A 120 5.13 17.82 -6.03
N LEU A 121 4.92 17.65 -7.33
CA LEU A 121 3.89 18.39 -8.07
C LEU A 121 2.48 18.03 -7.58
N ILE A 122 2.19 16.74 -7.34
CA ILE A 122 0.92 16.28 -6.75
C ILE A 122 0.69 16.93 -5.38
N PHE A 123 1.73 16.93 -4.51
CA PHE A 123 1.65 17.54 -3.18
C PHE A 123 1.38 19.05 -3.22
N LEU A 124 1.98 19.75 -4.19
CA LEU A 124 1.87 21.21 -4.31
C LEU A 124 0.59 21.66 -5.03
N ALA A 125 -0.03 20.79 -5.82
CA ALA A 125 -1.18 21.13 -6.64
C ALA A 125 -2.35 21.80 -5.89
N PRO A 126 -2.73 21.40 -4.67
CA PRO A 126 -3.77 22.07 -3.89
C PRO A 126 -3.50 23.53 -3.54
N PHE A 127 -2.24 23.94 -3.53
CA PHE A 127 -1.82 25.27 -3.08
C PHE A 127 -1.51 26.22 -4.25
N PHE A 128 -1.06 25.67 -5.38
CA PHE A 128 -0.56 26.45 -6.51
C PHE A 128 -1.28 26.14 -7.83
N GLY A 129 -2.11 25.09 -7.85
CA GLY A 129 -2.89 24.69 -9.01
C GLY A 129 -4.37 25.07 -8.87
N HIS A 130 -5.03 25.22 -10.01
CA HIS A 130 -6.49 25.30 -10.10
C HIS A 130 -6.96 23.99 -10.74
N GLY A 131 -7.93 23.32 -10.14
CA GLY A 131 -8.47 22.09 -10.68
C GLY A 131 -9.67 21.62 -9.87
N GLU A 132 -10.67 21.07 -10.57
CA GLU A 132 -11.82 20.44 -9.95
C GLU A 132 -11.38 19.11 -9.29
N ALA A 133 -11.87 18.85 -8.07
CA ALA A 133 -11.61 17.61 -7.35
C ALA A 133 -12.52 16.50 -7.87
N LEU A 134 -12.00 15.61 -8.69
CA LEU A 134 -12.72 14.49 -9.28
C LEU A 134 -12.46 13.21 -8.47
N MET A 135 -13.44 12.81 -7.67
CA MET A 135 -13.35 11.63 -6.81
C MET A 135 -13.55 10.33 -7.60
N ALA A 136 -12.70 10.09 -8.61
CA ALA A 136 -12.66 8.82 -9.33
C ALA A 136 -12.26 7.66 -8.41
N ASN A 137 -12.60 6.42 -8.79
CA ASN A 137 -12.13 5.24 -8.09
C ASN A 137 -10.66 4.97 -8.50
N TYR A 138 -9.89 4.33 -7.62
CA TYR A 138 -8.47 3.99 -7.76
C TYR A 138 -7.52 5.18 -7.71
N ILE A 139 -7.65 6.15 -8.61
CA ILE A 139 -6.80 7.34 -8.68
C ILE A 139 -7.73 8.55 -8.75
N PRO A 140 -8.03 9.22 -7.63
CA PRO A 140 -8.72 10.50 -7.66
C PRO A 140 -7.84 11.56 -8.30
N VAL A 141 -8.46 12.59 -8.90
CA VAL A 141 -7.76 13.58 -9.75
C VAL A 141 -8.15 14.99 -9.31
N LEU A 142 -7.16 15.88 -9.30
CA LEU A 142 -7.42 17.32 -9.46
C LEU A 142 -7.30 17.63 -10.94
N ASP A 143 -8.42 17.99 -11.59
CA ASP A 143 -8.45 18.25 -13.02
C ASP A 143 -7.84 19.63 -13.32
N GLY A 144 -6.53 19.70 -13.17
CA GLY A 144 -5.73 20.90 -13.38
C GLY A 144 -4.32 20.59 -13.85
N PRO A 145 -3.69 21.52 -14.61
CA PRO A 145 -2.43 21.26 -15.32
C PRO A 145 -1.30 20.79 -14.39
N LEU A 146 -1.16 21.39 -13.20
CA LEU A 146 -0.08 21.08 -12.28
C LEU A 146 -0.19 19.66 -11.74
N PHE A 147 -1.40 19.24 -11.34
CA PHE A 147 -1.66 17.89 -10.84
C PHE A 147 -1.46 16.85 -11.95
N LEU A 148 -2.04 17.10 -13.14
CA LEU A 148 -1.96 16.17 -14.26
C LEU A 148 -0.53 16.01 -14.78
N CYS A 149 0.27 17.09 -14.79
CA CYS A 149 1.70 17.00 -15.06
C CYS A 149 2.42 16.15 -14.00
N GLY A 150 2.13 16.35 -12.72
CA GLY A 150 2.66 15.55 -11.63
C GLY A 150 2.31 14.07 -11.75
N LEU A 151 1.04 13.75 -12.02
CA LEU A 151 0.57 12.38 -12.21
C LEU A 151 1.20 11.72 -13.45
N SER A 152 1.37 12.47 -14.54
CA SER A 152 2.01 11.98 -15.77
C SER A 152 3.50 11.67 -15.55
N LEU A 153 4.24 12.56 -14.87
CA LEU A 153 5.64 12.32 -14.50
C LEU A 153 5.77 11.11 -13.57
N PHE A 154 4.88 10.99 -12.59
CA PHE A 154 4.85 9.86 -11.69
C PHE A 154 4.58 8.57 -12.46
N GLY A 155 3.60 8.55 -13.36
CA GLY A 155 3.28 7.42 -14.23
C GLY A 155 4.44 6.99 -15.12
N LEU A 156 5.17 7.94 -15.71
CA LEU A 156 6.37 7.66 -16.50
C LEU A 156 7.48 7.05 -15.62
N GLY A 157 7.66 7.56 -14.41
CA GLY A 157 8.58 6.99 -13.42
C GLY A 157 8.19 5.55 -13.06
N CYS A 158 6.91 5.27 -12.85
CA CYS A 158 6.39 3.92 -12.63
C CYS A 158 6.69 3.00 -13.83
N ALA A 159 6.49 3.47 -15.06
CA ALA A 159 6.77 2.68 -16.26
C ALA A 159 8.25 2.31 -16.37
N LEU A 160 9.18 3.24 -16.10
CA LEU A 160 10.61 2.96 -16.06
C LEU A 160 10.99 2.00 -14.93
N LEU A 161 10.38 2.14 -13.76
CA LEU A 161 10.60 1.25 -12.62
C LEU A 161 10.17 -0.19 -12.97
N VAL A 162 8.98 -0.37 -13.52
CA VAL A 162 8.44 -1.67 -13.94
C VAL A 162 9.28 -2.26 -15.07
N PHE A 163 9.61 -1.48 -16.09
CA PHE A 163 10.48 -1.90 -17.18
C PHE A 163 11.84 -2.41 -16.66
N ARG A 164 12.50 -1.65 -15.79
CA ARG A 164 13.76 -2.06 -15.16
C ARG A 164 13.59 -3.36 -14.40
N SER A 165 12.52 -3.47 -13.62
CA SER A 165 12.27 -4.64 -12.78
C SER A 165 12.07 -5.91 -13.61
N LEU A 166 11.37 -5.84 -14.74
CA LEU A 166 11.17 -6.98 -15.64
C LEU A 166 12.41 -7.28 -16.49
N ARG A 167 13.12 -6.24 -16.96
CA ARG A 167 14.28 -6.41 -17.87
C ARG A 167 15.50 -7.01 -17.17
N PHE A 168 15.67 -6.73 -15.88
CA PHE A 168 16.85 -7.10 -15.10
C PHE A 168 16.51 -8.02 -13.93
N ALA A 169 15.28 -8.56 -13.86
CA ALA A 169 14.94 -9.56 -12.86
C ALA A 169 15.91 -10.75 -12.93
N PRO A 170 16.43 -11.23 -11.78
CA PRO A 170 17.26 -12.42 -11.78
C PRO A 170 16.41 -13.64 -12.17
N SER A 171 17.03 -14.57 -12.90
CA SER A 171 16.40 -15.85 -13.22
C SER A 171 16.08 -16.61 -11.93
N LEU A 172 14.91 -17.24 -11.88
CA LEU A 172 14.61 -18.19 -10.82
C LEU A 172 15.53 -19.40 -11.00
N GLY A 173 16.29 -19.74 -9.97
CA GLY A 173 17.06 -20.98 -9.96
C GLY A 173 16.13 -22.19 -9.97
N LEU A 174 16.66 -23.37 -10.34
CA LEU A 174 15.92 -24.64 -10.25
C LEU A 174 15.70 -25.09 -8.79
N ALA A 175 16.43 -24.52 -7.83
CA ALA A 175 16.19 -24.72 -6.42
C ALA A 175 14.97 -23.92 -5.98
N PHE A 176 13.86 -24.61 -5.72
CA PHE A 176 12.65 -24.02 -5.15
C PHE A 176 12.85 -23.78 -3.66
N ASP A 177 13.56 -22.70 -3.33
CA ASP A 177 13.81 -22.24 -1.96
C ASP A 177 12.98 -21.00 -1.61
N GLY A 178 13.04 -20.58 -0.33
CA GLY A 178 12.28 -19.42 0.14
C GLY A 178 12.68 -18.12 -0.54
N SER A 179 13.94 -17.94 -0.91
CA SER A 179 14.42 -16.76 -1.63
C SER A 179 13.90 -16.72 -3.06
N GLY A 180 13.86 -17.86 -3.74
CA GLY A 180 13.26 -18.02 -5.06
C GLY A 180 11.78 -17.70 -5.08
N VAL A 181 11.03 -18.12 -4.06
CA VAL A 181 9.61 -17.76 -3.88
C VAL A 181 9.42 -16.25 -3.75
N GLN A 182 10.24 -15.59 -2.93
CA GLN A 182 10.19 -14.13 -2.78
C GLN A 182 10.47 -13.41 -4.08
N ARG A 183 11.49 -13.84 -4.84
CA ARG A 183 11.80 -13.30 -6.17
C ARG A 183 10.65 -13.50 -7.15
N PHE A 184 10.02 -14.68 -7.15
CA PHE A 184 8.85 -14.94 -7.99
C PHE A 184 7.69 -14.02 -7.62
N GLY A 185 7.36 -13.87 -6.33
CA GLY A 185 6.31 -12.98 -5.87
C GLY A 185 6.54 -11.52 -6.29
N LEU A 186 7.78 -11.03 -6.18
CA LEU A 186 8.16 -9.68 -6.62
C LEU A 186 8.08 -9.52 -8.14
N ASN A 187 8.49 -10.54 -8.92
CA ASN A 187 8.38 -10.52 -10.38
C ASN A 187 6.91 -10.60 -10.82
N ALA A 188 6.09 -11.41 -10.16
CA ALA A 188 4.65 -11.47 -10.39
C ALA A 188 3.97 -10.11 -10.14
N ALA A 189 4.36 -9.42 -9.06
CA ALA A 189 3.89 -8.06 -8.78
C ALA A 189 4.34 -7.06 -9.87
N ALA A 190 5.55 -7.18 -10.41
CA ALA A 190 6.02 -6.34 -11.50
C ALA A 190 5.27 -6.61 -12.82
N ILE A 191 4.95 -7.88 -13.11
CA ILE A 191 4.10 -8.25 -14.27
C ILE A 191 2.69 -7.68 -14.09
N SER A 192 2.11 -7.79 -12.91
CA SER A 192 0.80 -7.19 -12.61
C SER A 192 0.81 -5.68 -12.79
N ALA A 193 1.86 -4.99 -12.34
CA ALA A 193 2.02 -3.55 -12.56
C ALA A 193 2.19 -3.20 -14.06
N ALA A 194 2.86 -4.03 -14.84
CA ALA A 194 2.95 -3.87 -16.30
C ALA A 194 1.58 -4.00 -16.96
N MET A 195 0.77 -4.97 -16.53
CA MET A 195 -0.61 -5.11 -17.01
C MET A 195 -1.48 -3.91 -16.64
N ALA A 196 -1.28 -3.34 -15.44
CA ALA A 196 -1.95 -2.11 -15.03
C ALA A 196 -1.58 -0.92 -15.92
N LEU A 197 -0.29 -0.72 -16.20
CA LEU A 197 0.18 0.35 -17.10
C LEU A 197 -0.34 0.16 -18.53
N LEU A 198 -0.36 -1.07 -19.03
CA LEU A 198 -0.95 -1.40 -20.32
C LEU A 198 -2.43 -1.04 -20.34
N ALA A 199 -3.18 -1.42 -19.30
CA ALA A 199 -4.60 -1.14 -19.18
C ALA A 199 -4.90 0.37 -19.11
N PHE A 200 -4.09 1.16 -18.39
CA PHE A 200 -4.23 2.62 -18.37
C PHE A 200 -3.98 3.22 -19.75
N GLY A 201 -2.88 2.83 -20.42
CA GLY A 201 -2.57 3.30 -21.76
C GLY A 201 -3.65 2.90 -22.77
N TRP A 202 -4.17 1.68 -22.68
CA TRP A 202 -5.24 1.19 -23.55
C TRP A 202 -6.55 1.97 -23.32
N SER A 203 -6.97 2.12 -22.05
CA SER A 203 -8.15 2.91 -21.71
C SER A 203 -8.05 4.35 -22.20
N PHE A 204 -6.89 4.99 -22.00
CA PHE A 204 -6.65 6.35 -22.47
C PHE A 204 -6.75 6.47 -23.99
N ALA A 205 -6.28 5.47 -24.74
CA ALA A 205 -6.30 5.47 -26.21
C ALA A 205 -7.69 5.24 -26.82
N VAL A 206 -8.59 4.52 -26.09
CA VAL A 206 -9.92 4.14 -26.62
C VAL A 206 -11.09 4.71 -25.82
N ALA A 207 -10.81 5.63 -24.88
CA ALA A 207 -11.87 6.26 -24.09
C ALA A 207 -12.85 7.03 -25.00
N PRO A 208 -14.17 6.86 -24.82
CA PRO A 208 -15.15 7.57 -25.60
C PRO A 208 -15.02 9.09 -25.42
N GLU A 209 -14.96 9.85 -26.52
CA GLU A 209 -14.82 11.31 -26.53
C GLU A 209 -15.98 12.04 -25.81
N ALA A 210 -17.15 11.41 -25.75
CA ALA A 210 -18.33 11.94 -25.05
C ALA A 210 -18.20 11.93 -23.52
N LEU A 211 -17.23 11.20 -22.96
CA LEU A 211 -17.02 11.13 -21.51
C LEU A 211 -16.14 12.29 -21.05
N THR A 212 -16.60 12.99 -20.01
CA THR A 212 -15.88 14.10 -19.40
C THR A 212 -15.86 13.98 -17.86
N GLY A 213 -14.96 14.73 -17.23
CA GLY A 213 -14.87 14.83 -15.78
C GLY A 213 -14.76 13.46 -15.08
N LYS A 214 -15.51 13.28 -14.02
CA LYS A 214 -15.47 12.06 -13.21
C LYS A 214 -15.77 10.78 -14.01
N ALA A 215 -16.73 10.81 -14.96
CA ALA A 215 -17.09 9.64 -15.74
C ALA A 215 -15.93 9.17 -16.63
N TYR A 216 -15.20 10.09 -17.22
CA TYR A 216 -14.00 9.82 -18.00
C TYR A 216 -12.92 9.11 -17.15
N TYR A 217 -12.55 9.69 -16.02
CA TYR A 217 -11.49 9.11 -15.16
C TYR A 217 -11.92 7.78 -14.52
N GLU A 218 -13.21 7.59 -14.21
CA GLU A 218 -13.74 6.28 -13.75
C GLU A 218 -13.51 5.18 -14.79
N VAL A 219 -13.74 5.45 -16.08
CA VAL A 219 -13.53 4.49 -17.16
C VAL A 219 -12.04 4.27 -17.41
N VAL A 220 -11.26 5.36 -17.49
CA VAL A 220 -9.81 5.28 -17.77
C VAL A 220 -9.06 4.51 -16.70
N PHE A 221 -9.42 4.70 -15.41
CA PHE A 221 -8.69 4.06 -14.30
C PHE A 221 -9.27 2.71 -13.87
N TRP A 222 -10.40 2.26 -14.43
CA TRP A 222 -11.05 1.05 -13.96
C TRP A 222 -10.21 -0.21 -14.14
N GLY A 223 -9.78 -0.50 -15.34
CA GLY A 223 -9.03 -1.72 -15.66
C GLY A 223 -7.64 -1.74 -15.03
N GLY A 224 -6.89 -0.66 -15.19
CA GLY A 224 -5.57 -0.53 -14.61
C GLY A 224 -5.61 -0.55 -13.07
N GLY A 225 -6.62 0.07 -12.46
CA GLY A 225 -6.83 0.05 -11.02
C GLY A 225 -7.09 -1.35 -10.48
N HIS A 226 -7.87 -2.18 -11.17
CA HIS A 226 -8.08 -3.58 -10.80
C HIS A 226 -6.77 -4.38 -10.87
N ALA A 227 -5.96 -4.19 -11.91
CA ALA A 227 -4.66 -4.85 -12.02
C ALA A 227 -3.70 -4.39 -10.91
N LEU A 228 -3.69 -3.10 -10.52
CA LEU A 228 -2.88 -2.61 -9.39
C LEU A 228 -3.26 -3.25 -8.06
N GLN A 229 -4.51 -3.61 -7.84
CA GLN A 229 -4.91 -4.32 -6.61
C GLN A 229 -4.22 -5.68 -6.50
N PHE A 230 -4.03 -6.40 -7.61
CA PHE A 230 -3.21 -7.62 -7.61
C PHE A 230 -1.74 -7.31 -7.30
N THR A 231 -1.19 -6.22 -7.83
CA THR A 231 0.18 -5.78 -7.52
C THR A 231 0.37 -5.58 -6.02
N TRP A 232 -0.54 -4.84 -5.38
CA TRP A 232 -0.48 -4.57 -3.95
C TRP A 232 -0.66 -5.82 -3.10
N THR A 233 -1.56 -6.71 -3.51
CA THR A 233 -1.79 -7.99 -2.85
C THR A 233 -0.56 -8.89 -2.94
N LEU A 234 0.07 -9.03 -4.11
CA LEU A 234 1.28 -9.82 -4.30
C LEU A 234 2.44 -9.30 -3.43
N LEU A 235 2.62 -7.97 -3.37
CA LEU A 235 3.63 -7.35 -2.49
C LEU A 235 3.32 -7.58 -1.00
N MET A 236 2.05 -7.54 -0.61
CA MET A 236 1.63 -7.86 0.75
C MET A 236 1.93 -9.32 1.12
N LEU A 237 1.65 -10.27 0.23
CA LEU A 237 1.98 -11.68 0.45
C LEU A 237 3.49 -11.90 0.58
N VAL A 238 4.31 -11.23 -0.23
CA VAL A 238 5.77 -11.19 -0.07
C VAL A 238 6.15 -10.66 1.32
N ALA A 239 5.52 -9.56 1.74
CA ALA A 239 5.76 -8.96 3.05
C ALA A 239 5.41 -9.91 4.20
N TRP A 240 4.26 -10.58 4.14
CA TRP A 240 3.83 -11.53 5.16
C TRP A 240 4.81 -12.71 5.32
N LEU A 241 5.24 -13.31 4.21
CA LEU A 241 6.23 -14.39 4.24
C LEU A 241 7.56 -13.91 4.82
N TRP A 242 7.99 -12.71 4.41
CA TRP A 242 9.27 -12.15 4.88
C TRP A 242 9.22 -11.82 6.39
N LEU A 243 8.19 -11.15 6.85
CA LEU A 243 7.99 -10.83 8.25
C LEU A 243 7.86 -12.09 9.12
N ALA A 244 7.07 -13.08 8.68
CA ALA A 244 6.94 -14.35 9.38
C ALA A 244 8.29 -15.07 9.51
N SER A 245 9.07 -15.12 8.44
CA SER A 245 10.41 -15.71 8.46
C SER A 245 11.39 -14.91 9.36
N ALA A 246 11.32 -13.58 9.32
CA ALA A 246 12.20 -12.72 10.11
C ALA A 246 11.99 -12.86 11.62
N ILE A 247 10.74 -13.08 12.07
CA ILE A 247 10.44 -13.38 13.48
C ILE A 247 10.68 -14.84 13.86
N GLY A 248 11.24 -15.65 12.95
CA GLY A 248 11.55 -17.07 13.18
C GLY A 248 10.31 -17.97 13.24
N ALA A 249 9.17 -17.55 12.68
CA ALA A 249 7.98 -18.39 12.59
C ALA A 249 8.18 -19.52 11.57
N ARG A 250 7.79 -20.73 11.92
CA ARG A 250 7.83 -21.88 11.02
C ARG A 250 6.52 -21.94 10.23
N LEU A 251 6.57 -21.48 8.99
CA LEU A 251 5.42 -21.50 8.10
C LEU A 251 5.10 -22.95 7.69
N PRO A 252 3.87 -23.44 7.86
CA PRO A 252 3.44 -24.73 7.34
C PRO A 252 3.17 -24.66 5.84
N LEU A 253 4.14 -24.12 5.10
CA LEU A 253 4.05 -23.82 3.67
C LEU A 253 5.39 -24.15 3.04
N THR A 254 5.42 -25.13 2.16
CA THR A 254 6.64 -25.44 1.40
C THR A 254 6.87 -24.38 0.32
N PRO A 255 8.11 -24.14 -0.12
CA PRO A 255 8.39 -23.20 -1.20
C PRO A 255 7.61 -23.49 -2.49
N ARG A 256 7.38 -24.75 -2.83
CA ARG A 256 6.59 -25.15 -4.01
C ARG A 256 5.14 -24.72 -3.91
N VAL A 257 4.53 -24.92 -2.73
CA VAL A 257 3.12 -24.51 -2.49
C VAL A 257 3.01 -23.00 -2.47
N ALA A 258 3.94 -22.27 -1.82
CA ALA A 258 3.96 -20.82 -1.83
C ALA A 258 4.10 -20.25 -3.26
N LEU A 259 4.97 -20.85 -4.08
CA LEU A 259 5.14 -20.47 -5.48
C LEU A 259 3.85 -20.70 -6.28
N LEU A 260 3.16 -21.84 -6.06
CA LEU A 260 1.86 -22.10 -6.68
C LEU A 260 0.83 -21.04 -6.30
N MET A 261 0.78 -20.60 -5.04
CA MET A 261 -0.14 -19.54 -4.60
C MET A 261 0.14 -18.22 -5.34
N PHE A 262 1.41 -17.81 -5.46
CA PHE A 262 1.77 -16.63 -6.25
C PHE A 262 1.42 -16.79 -7.73
N LEU A 263 1.60 -17.98 -8.31
CA LEU A 263 1.25 -18.27 -9.69
C LEU A 263 -0.27 -18.15 -9.91
N LEU A 264 -1.09 -18.69 -9.02
CA LEU A 264 -2.54 -18.61 -9.12
C LEU A 264 -3.02 -17.15 -9.10
N ALA A 265 -2.46 -16.32 -8.20
CA ALA A 265 -2.77 -14.90 -8.16
C ALA A 265 -2.32 -14.18 -9.44
N LEU A 266 -1.14 -14.51 -9.97
CA LEU A 266 -0.63 -13.93 -11.22
C LEU A 266 -1.49 -14.30 -12.43
N LEU A 267 -1.94 -15.54 -12.53
CA LEU A 267 -2.78 -15.98 -13.65
C LEU A 267 -4.09 -15.17 -13.75
N CYS A 268 -4.67 -14.80 -12.61
CA CYS A 268 -5.88 -13.98 -12.59
C CYS A 268 -5.66 -12.56 -13.14
N VAL A 269 -4.42 -12.04 -13.11
CA VAL A 269 -4.09 -10.72 -13.69
C VAL A 269 -4.32 -10.70 -15.21
N PHE A 270 -4.12 -11.82 -15.90
CA PHE A 270 -4.28 -11.93 -17.35
C PHE A 270 -5.75 -11.90 -17.80
N VAL A 271 -6.71 -11.90 -16.89
CA VAL A 271 -8.10 -11.53 -17.21
C VAL A 271 -8.18 -10.08 -17.67
N THR A 272 -7.27 -9.21 -17.25
CA THR A 272 -7.26 -7.80 -17.64
C THR A 272 -7.14 -7.62 -19.16
N PRO A 273 -6.07 -8.06 -19.84
CA PRO A 273 -6.00 -7.91 -21.30
C PRO A 273 -7.14 -8.63 -22.03
N TYR A 274 -7.62 -9.77 -21.51
CA TYR A 274 -8.78 -10.44 -22.09
C TYR A 274 -10.03 -9.54 -22.04
N ALA A 275 -10.29 -8.84 -20.93
CA ALA A 275 -11.42 -7.93 -20.81
C ALA A 275 -11.39 -6.81 -21.88
N TYR A 276 -10.21 -6.26 -22.17
CA TYR A 276 -10.02 -5.23 -23.20
C TYR A 276 -10.18 -5.73 -24.63
N LEU A 277 -9.86 -7.01 -24.88
CA LEU A 277 -10.04 -7.62 -26.19
C LEU A 277 -11.48 -8.06 -26.45
N ALA A 278 -12.20 -8.42 -25.38
CA ALA A 278 -13.53 -9.01 -25.50
C ALA A 278 -14.68 -7.98 -25.42
N TYR A 279 -14.46 -6.85 -24.72
CA TYR A 279 -15.53 -5.91 -24.39
C TYR A 279 -15.09 -4.46 -24.53
N ASP A 280 -16.05 -3.58 -24.90
CA ASP A 280 -15.86 -2.13 -24.82
C ASP A 280 -15.56 -1.69 -23.38
N ILE A 281 -14.62 -0.76 -23.19
CA ILE A 281 -14.16 -0.33 -21.86
C ILE A 281 -15.23 0.37 -21.02
N ALA A 282 -16.23 0.97 -21.67
CA ALA A 282 -17.36 1.62 -21.00
C ALA A 282 -18.52 0.63 -20.72
N SER A 283 -18.44 -0.62 -21.20
CA SER A 283 -19.48 -1.62 -21.03
C SER A 283 -19.61 -2.15 -19.61
N VAL A 284 -20.78 -2.65 -19.28
CA VAL A 284 -21.06 -3.31 -17.99
C VAL A 284 -20.31 -4.64 -17.89
N GLU A 285 -20.17 -5.35 -19.00
CA GLU A 285 -19.47 -6.63 -19.11
C GLU A 285 -17.98 -6.47 -18.75
N HIS A 286 -17.31 -5.48 -19.33
CA HIS A 286 -15.91 -5.14 -19.01
C HIS A 286 -15.74 -4.86 -17.50
N ARG A 287 -16.61 -4.02 -16.94
CA ARG A 287 -16.57 -3.66 -15.53
C ARG A 287 -16.79 -4.87 -14.62
N ASN A 288 -17.79 -5.70 -14.93
CA ASN A 288 -18.14 -6.85 -14.13
C ASN A 288 -17.07 -7.94 -14.19
N LEU A 289 -16.50 -8.21 -15.37
CA LEU A 289 -15.45 -9.21 -15.52
C LEU A 289 -14.22 -8.88 -14.65
N LEU A 290 -13.75 -7.64 -14.69
CA LEU A 290 -12.62 -7.20 -13.87
C LEU A 290 -12.94 -7.24 -12.37
N THR A 291 -14.15 -6.86 -11.98
CA THR A 291 -14.62 -6.96 -10.59
C THR A 291 -14.64 -8.41 -10.10
N TRP A 292 -15.17 -9.34 -10.93
CA TRP A 292 -15.20 -10.75 -10.60
C TRP A 292 -13.81 -11.37 -10.55
N ALA A 293 -12.94 -11.04 -11.50
CA ALA A 293 -11.54 -11.49 -11.50
C ALA A 293 -10.84 -11.14 -10.19
N MET A 294 -11.03 -9.91 -9.70
CA MET A 294 -10.45 -9.47 -8.45
C MET A 294 -11.09 -10.16 -7.22
N ARG A 295 -12.42 -10.28 -7.20
CA ARG A 295 -13.16 -10.89 -6.09
C ARG A 295 -12.77 -12.35 -5.87
N VAL A 296 -12.58 -13.11 -6.94
CA VAL A 296 -12.27 -14.55 -6.91
C VAL A 296 -10.77 -14.81 -6.94
N GLY A 297 -10.05 -14.13 -7.85
CA GLY A 297 -8.64 -14.43 -8.14
C GLY A 297 -7.68 -14.15 -6.98
N GLY A 298 -7.94 -13.10 -6.21
CA GLY A 298 -7.15 -12.79 -5.01
C GLY A 298 -7.32 -13.86 -3.92
N GLY A 299 -8.55 -14.33 -3.70
CA GLY A 299 -8.89 -15.25 -2.62
C GLY A 299 -8.14 -16.58 -2.66
N ALA A 300 -7.86 -17.11 -3.84
CA ALA A 300 -7.16 -18.38 -4.03
C ALA A 300 -5.75 -18.40 -3.42
N ALA A 301 -5.06 -17.28 -3.41
CA ALA A 301 -3.73 -17.15 -2.80
C ALA A 301 -3.79 -16.60 -1.36
N ILE A 302 -4.65 -15.61 -1.14
CA ILE A 302 -4.73 -14.87 0.14
C ILE A 302 -5.16 -15.79 1.29
N LEU A 303 -6.22 -16.57 1.12
CA LEU A 303 -6.78 -17.40 2.18
C LEU A 303 -5.79 -18.47 2.69
N PRO A 304 -5.16 -19.31 1.83
CA PRO A 304 -4.20 -20.29 2.29
C PRO A 304 -2.96 -19.66 2.93
N MET A 305 -2.44 -18.55 2.35
CA MET A 305 -1.28 -17.87 2.92
C MET A 305 -1.59 -17.18 4.25
N SER A 306 -2.75 -16.53 4.39
CA SER A 306 -3.20 -15.96 5.66
C SER A 306 -3.28 -17.03 6.74
N LEU A 307 -3.90 -18.18 6.42
CA LEU A 307 -4.04 -19.30 7.37
C LEU A 307 -2.67 -19.86 7.76
N ALA A 308 -1.76 -20.04 6.81
CA ALA A 308 -0.41 -20.50 7.07
C ALA A 308 0.35 -19.55 8.01
N VAL A 309 0.23 -18.24 7.79
CA VAL A 309 0.84 -17.21 8.66
C VAL A 309 0.22 -17.25 10.06
N LEU A 310 -1.11 -17.31 10.17
CA LEU A 310 -1.79 -17.36 11.48
C LEU A 310 -1.42 -18.62 12.28
N VAL A 311 -1.34 -19.77 11.62
CA VAL A 311 -0.89 -21.03 12.24
C VAL A 311 0.56 -20.91 12.71
N ALA A 312 1.43 -20.34 11.90
CA ALA A 312 2.85 -20.16 12.22
C ALA A 312 3.07 -19.19 13.40
N LEU A 313 2.17 -18.24 13.60
CA LEU A 313 2.27 -17.26 14.68
C LEU A 313 1.90 -17.83 16.06
N ARG A 314 1.14 -18.94 16.13
CA ARG A 314 0.68 -19.53 17.40
C ARG A 314 1.82 -19.78 18.41
N PRO A 315 2.91 -20.48 18.08
CA PRO A 315 4.03 -20.70 19.00
C PRO A 315 4.79 -19.43 19.39
N LYS A 316 4.56 -18.33 18.69
CA LYS A 316 5.28 -17.06 18.82
C LYS A 316 4.49 -15.98 19.57
N PHE A 317 3.31 -16.34 20.12
CA PHE A 317 2.55 -15.43 20.99
C PHE A 317 3.16 -15.27 22.39
N GLY A 318 4.18 -16.07 22.74
CA GLY A 318 4.86 -16.04 24.02
C GLY A 318 5.68 -14.77 24.26
N PRO A 319 6.09 -14.51 25.52
CA PRO A 319 6.84 -13.32 25.93
C PRO A 319 8.30 -13.29 25.42
N ASP A 320 8.83 -14.41 24.94
CA ASP A 320 10.27 -14.61 24.69
C ASP A 320 10.80 -14.02 23.37
N LEU A 321 9.97 -13.25 22.63
CA LEU A 321 10.40 -12.58 21.42
C LEU A 321 11.30 -11.37 21.80
N SER A 322 12.46 -11.28 21.18
CA SER A 322 13.38 -10.14 21.36
C SER A 322 12.70 -8.80 21.05
N ALA A 323 13.18 -7.73 21.67
CA ALA A 323 12.52 -6.42 21.63
C ALA A 323 12.39 -5.84 20.22
N ASP A 324 13.31 -6.16 19.33
CA ASP A 324 13.34 -5.76 17.91
C ASP A 324 12.36 -6.56 17.01
N LEU A 325 11.99 -7.76 17.44
CA LEU A 325 11.05 -8.61 16.69
C LEU A 325 9.57 -8.37 17.07
N LYS A 326 9.30 -7.81 18.24
CA LYS A 326 7.93 -7.50 18.69
C LYS A 326 7.18 -6.54 17.74
N PRO A 327 7.79 -5.44 17.24
CA PRO A 327 7.15 -4.56 16.27
C PRO A 327 6.78 -5.26 14.95
N LEU A 328 7.65 -6.18 14.47
CA LEU A 328 7.42 -6.94 13.25
C LEU A 328 6.21 -7.87 13.39
N ARG A 329 6.12 -8.57 14.54
CA ARG A 329 4.97 -9.41 14.86
C ARG A 329 3.68 -8.59 14.96
N ALA A 330 3.73 -7.43 15.62
CA ALA A 330 2.59 -6.55 15.77
C ALA A 330 2.06 -6.09 14.40
N ALA A 331 2.94 -5.66 13.50
CA ALA A 331 2.58 -5.26 12.14
C ALA A 331 2.00 -6.42 11.33
N LEU A 332 2.60 -7.60 11.40
CA LEU A 332 2.13 -8.79 10.69
C LEU A 332 0.72 -9.21 11.13
N ILE A 333 0.48 -9.33 12.44
CA ILE A 333 -0.84 -9.68 13.00
C ILE A 333 -1.88 -8.65 12.59
N SER A 334 -1.58 -7.37 12.80
CA SER A 334 -2.49 -6.27 12.46
C SER A 334 -2.84 -6.24 10.97
N SER A 335 -1.84 -6.50 10.10
CA SER A 335 -2.04 -6.57 8.66
C SER A 335 -2.98 -7.71 8.26
N VAL A 336 -2.71 -8.94 8.72
CA VAL A 336 -3.52 -10.12 8.38
C VAL A 336 -4.96 -9.95 8.86
N LEU A 337 -5.16 -9.45 10.07
CA LEU A 337 -6.50 -9.24 10.64
C LEU A 337 -7.29 -8.17 9.89
N LEU A 338 -6.69 -6.99 9.66
CA LEU A 338 -7.39 -5.91 8.95
C LEU A 338 -7.68 -6.26 7.50
N PHE A 339 -6.72 -6.87 6.79
CA PHE A 339 -6.95 -7.32 5.43
C PHE A 339 -8.07 -8.36 5.35
N GLY A 340 -8.10 -9.30 6.30
CA GLY A 340 -9.17 -10.30 6.43
C GLY A 340 -10.53 -9.66 6.67
N VAL A 341 -10.63 -8.70 7.60
CA VAL A 341 -11.87 -7.96 7.87
C VAL A 341 -12.32 -7.19 6.62
N GLY A 342 -11.40 -6.48 5.94
CA GLY A 342 -11.70 -5.79 4.69
C GLY A 342 -12.22 -6.74 3.61
N GLY A 343 -11.57 -7.88 3.43
CA GLY A 343 -11.99 -8.91 2.48
C GLY A 343 -13.39 -9.45 2.78
N LEU A 344 -13.69 -9.78 4.05
CA LEU A 344 -15.02 -10.24 4.47
C LEU A 344 -16.09 -9.18 4.18
N ILE A 345 -15.85 -7.91 4.51
CA ILE A 345 -16.80 -6.82 4.20
C ILE A 345 -17.04 -6.75 2.69
N GLY A 346 -15.99 -6.90 1.87
CA GLY A 346 -16.09 -6.89 0.42
C GLY A 346 -17.08 -7.91 -0.17
N MET A 347 -17.22 -9.06 0.50
CA MET A 347 -18.18 -10.10 0.08
C MET A 347 -19.65 -9.70 0.32
N PHE A 348 -19.90 -8.78 1.26
CA PHE A 348 -21.25 -8.35 1.68
C PHE A 348 -21.59 -6.93 1.21
N ILE A 349 -20.84 -6.37 0.27
CA ILE A 349 -21.18 -5.07 -0.32
C ILE A 349 -22.42 -5.22 -1.18
N SER A 350 -23.44 -4.42 -0.85
CA SER A 350 -24.66 -4.25 -1.63
C SER A 350 -24.97 -2.75 -1.77
N GLY A 351 -25.18 -2.28 -2.99
CA GLY A 351 -25.48 -0.87 -3.28
C GLY A 351 -24.26 0.08 -3.15
N ASN A 352 -24.52 1.38 -3.33
CA ASN A 352 -23.49 2.42 -3.32
C ASN A 352 -23.52 3.21 -1.99
N ASN A 353 -22.97 2.63 -0.94
CA ASN A 353 -22.96 3.21 0.41
C ASN A 353 -21.57 3.13 1.07
N VAL A 354 -21.46 3.58 2.34
CA VAL A 354 -20.18 3.61 3.08
C VAL A 354 -19.60 2.23 3.45
N LYS A 355 -20.25 1.11 3.11
CA LYS A 355 -19.64 -0.23 3.21
C LYS A 355 -18.49 -0.40 2.19
N ILE A 356 -18.56 0.30 1.05
CA ILE A 356 -17.48 0.30 0.07
C ILE A 356 -16.19 0.90 0.68
N PRO A 357 -16.18 2.13 1.24
CA PRO A 357 -15.00 2.63 1.95
C PRO A 357 -14.60 1.74 3.14
N ALA A 358 -15.52 1.13 3.87
CA ALA A 358 -15.16 0.20 4.94
C ALA A 358 -14.33 -0.99 4.41
N HIS A 359 -14.72 -1.56 3.27
CA HIS A 359 -13.97 -2.63 2.61
C HIS A 359 -12.54 -2.21 2.25
N TYR A 360 -12.39 -1.12 1.51
CA TYR A 360 -11.04 -0.75 1.06
C TYR A 360 -10.18 -0.16 2.20
N HIS A 361 -10.74 0.46 3.24
CA HIS A 361 -9.97 0.81 4.44
C HIS A 361 -9.39 -0.42 5.12
N GLY A 362 -10.13 -1.52 5.22
CA GLY A 362 -9.59 -2.78 5.73
C GLY A 362 -8.48 -3.35 4.84
N SER A 363 -8.74 -3.45 3.54
CA SER A 363 -7.80 -4.06 2.59
C SER A 363 -6.54 -3.20 2.39
N ILE A 364 -6.68 -1.90 2.10
CA ILE A 364 -5.55 -0.99 1.84
C ILE A 364 -4.70 -0.81 3.10
N VAL A 365 -5.33 -0.65 4.28
CA VAL A 365 -4.55 -0.49 5.52
C VAL A 365 -3.93 -1.80 5.95
N GLY A 366 -4.54 -2.95 5.63
CA GLY A 366 -3.90 -4.25 5.78
C GLY A 366 -2.59 -4.34 5.00
N VAL A 367 -2.59 -3.93 3.72
CA VAL A 367 -1.37 -3.81 2.90
C VAL A 367 -0.38 -2.82 3.52
N THR A 368 -0.85 -1.64 3.92
CA THR A 368 -0.02 -0.59 4.54
C THR A 368 0.70 -1.10 5.78
N LEU A 369 0.03 -1.84 6.66
CA LEU A 369 0.63 -2.42 7.86
C LEU A 369 1.69 -3.49 7.55
N ALA A 370 1.49 -4.31 6.51
CA ALA A 370 2.52 -5.23 6.04
C ALA A 370 3.77 -4.47 5.59
N LEU A 371 3.58 -3.41 4.81
CA LEU A 371 4.68 -2.57 4.32
C LEU A 371 5.34 -1.76 5.43
N MET A 372 4.60 -1.24 6.42
CA MET A 372 5.18 -0.63 7.63
C MET A 372 6.05 -1.62 8.41
N GLY A 373 5.60 -2.87 8.54
CA GLY A 373 6.40 -3.95 9.12
C GLY A 373 7.69 -4.21 8.35
N LEU A 374 7.63 -4.21 7.00
CA LEU A 374 8.82 -4.32 6.16
C LEU A 374 9.76 -3.11 6.32
N VAL A 375 9.25 -1.90 6.45
CA VAL A 375 10.10 -0.73 6.76
C VAL A 375 10.86 -0.98 8.07
N TYR A 376 10.19 -1.44 9.12
CA TYR A 376 10.84 -1.75 10.39
C TYR A 376 11.91 -2.84 10.26
N LEU A 377 11.64 -3.87 9.47
CA LEU A 377 12.60 -4.94 9.18
C LEU A 377 13.80 -4.46 8.36
N LEU A 378 13.57 -3.57 7.39
CA LEU A 378 14.60 -3.11 6.47
C LEU A 378 15.49 -2.02 7.06
N LEU A 379 15.01 -1.17 7.96
CA LEU A 379 15.79 -0.07 8.53
C LEU A 379 17.18 -0.52 9.03
N PRO A 380 17.34 -1.54 9.88
CA PRO A 380 18.67 -1.97 10.31
C PRO A 380 19.51 -2.54 9.16
N ARG A 381 18.89 -3.22 8.20
CA ARG A 381 19.58 -3.75 7.01
C ARG A 381 20.04 -2.65 6.05
N LEU A 382 19.47 -1.47 6.15
CA LEU A 382 19.81 -0.26 5.40
C LEU A 382 20.79 0.65 6.17
N GLY A 383 21.33 0.22 7.32
CA GLY A 383 22.31 0.96 8.11
C GLY A 383 21.70 1.98 9.08
N TYR A 384 20.42 1.85 9.41
CA TYR A 384 19.74 2.62 10.46
C TYR A 384 19.56 1.78 11.73
N ALA A 385 19.17 2.37 12.83
CA ALA A 385 18.88 1.61 14.04
C ALA A 385 17.60 0.76 13.88
N ALA A 386 17.55 -0.36 14.62
CA ALA A 386 16.35 -1.18 14.66
C ALA A 386 15.24 -0.47 15.46
N PRO A 387 14.00 -0.39 14.93
CA PRO A 387 12.84 0.04 15.70
C PRO A 387 12.58 -0.92 16.85
N GLN A 388 12.63 -0.44 18.09
CA GLN A 388 12.45 -1.28 19.27
C GLN A 388 11.76 -0.52 20.41
N GLY A 389 11.35 -1.26 21.44
CA GLY A 389 10.70 -0.71 22.62
C GLY A 389 9.17 -0.60 22.47
N ARG A 390 8.54 -0.07 23.53
CA ARG A 390 7.06 -0.04 23.64
C ARG A 390 6.40 0.74 22.51
N LEU A 391 6.97 1.89 22.12
CA LEU A 391 6.38 2.74 21.09
C LEU A 391 6.32 2.03 19.73
N ALA A 392 7.43 1.41 19.31
CA ALA A 392 7.49 0.68 18.05
C ALA A 392 6.55 -0.54 18.04
N THR A 393 6.40 -1.22 19.19
CA THR A 393 5.50 -2.37 19.33
C THR A 393 4.03 -1.98 19.35
N LEU A 394 3.67 -0.87 20.01
CA LEU A 394 2.27 -0.43 20.12
C LEU A 394 1.75 0.26 18.86
N GLN A 395 2.64 0.89 18.10
CA GLN A 395 2.27 1.66 16.91
C GLN A 395 1.38 0.87 15.92
N PRO A 396 1.72 -0.35 15.47
CA PRO A 396 0.87 -1.09 14.55
C PRO A 396 -0.49 -1.43 15.15
N TYR A 397 -0.56 -1.72 16.43
CA TYR A 397 -1.83 -2.01 17.11
C TYR A 397 -2.71 -0.76 17.22
N ILE A 398 -2.15 0.40 17.61
CA ILE A 398 -2.89 1.66 17.68
C ILE A 398 -3.47 2.01 16.32
N TYR A 399 -2.65 1.90 15.26
CA TYR A 399 -3.09 2.15 13.90
C TYR A 399 -4.20 1.19 13.46
N ALA A 400 -4.03 -0.12 13.74
CA ALA A 400 -5.01 -1.15 13.38
C ALA A 400 -6.32 -1.01 14.15
N VAL A 401 -6.27 -0.73 15.47
CA VAL A 401 -7.48 -0.54 16.30
C VAL A 401 -8.24 0.70 15.83
N GLY A 402 -7.55 1.81 15.58
CA GLY A 402 -8.16 3.01 15.03
C GLY A 402 -8.88 2.74 13.71
N GLN A 403 -8.22 2.03 12.80
CA GLN A 403 -8.81 1.66 11.51
C GLN A 403 -9.97 0.67 11.67
N LEU A 404 -9.89 -0.28 12.59
CA LEU A 404 -11.01 -1.20 12.85
C LEU A 404 -12.24 -0.45 13.39
N MET A 405 -12.06 0.50 14.31
CA MET A 405 -13.16 1.35 14.80
C MET A 405 -13.75 2.19 13.66
N HIS A 406 -12.89 2.76 12.79
CA HIS A 406 -13.32 3.50 11.60
C HIS A 406 -14.15 2.62 10.67
N ILE A 407 -13.71 1.42 10.38
CA ILE A 407 -14.39 0.43 9.53
C ILE A 407 -15.73 0.01 10.14
N VAL A 408 -15.76 -0.30 11.43
CA VAL A 408 -16.99 -0.69 12.13
C VAL A 408 -18.01 0.44 12.09
N GLY A 409 -17.60 1.69 12.33
CA GLY A 409 -18.46 2.86 12.20
C GLY A 409 -19.06 3.03 10.81
N LEU A 410 -18.25 2.82 9.75
CA LEU A 410 -18.70 2.84 8.35
C LEU A 410 -19.68 1.71 8.03
N VAL A 411 -19.41 0.48 8.49
CA VAL A 411 -20.31 -0.67 8.28
C VAL A 411 -21.65 -0.44 8.98
N TRP A 412 -21.59 0.05 10.21
CA TRP A 412 -22.78 0.40 10.99
C TRP A 412 -23.64 1.45 10.25
N SER A 413 -23.04 2.60 9.91
CA SER A 413 -23.73 3.67 9.17
C SER A 413 -24.21 3.20 7.79
N GLY A 414 -23.44 2.36 7.11
CA GLY A 414 -23.81 1.76 5.83
C GLY A 414 -25.02 0.82 5.92
N GLY A 415 -25.31 0.26 7.10
CA GLY A 415 -26.55 -0.48 7.37
C GLY A 415 -27.80 0.38 7.27
N TYR A 416 -27.68 1.68 7.55
CA TYR A 416 -28.74 2.67 7.39
C TYR A 416 -28.75 3.37 6.02
N GLY A 417 -27.87 2.96 5.07
CA GLY A 417 -27.83 3.54 3.73
C GLY A 417 -27.07 4.86 3.59
N VAL A 418 -26.25 5.23 4.60
CA VAL A 418 -25.41 6.45 4.53
C VAL A 418 -24.52 6.42 3.28
N GLN A 419 -24.59 7.48 2.48
CA GLN A 419 -23.90 7.57 1.20
C GLN A 419 -22.40 7.83 1.37
N ARG A 420 -21.59 7.29 0.44
CA ARG A 420 -20.15 7.55 0.36
C ARG A 420 -19.84 8.84 -0.40
N LYS A 421 -18.64 9.39 -0.18
CA LYS A 421 -18.11 10.57 -0.88
C LYS A 421 -18.92 11.86 -0.69
N VAL A 422 -19.77 11.92 0.34
CA VAL A 422 -20.49 13.11 0.78
C VAL A 422 -19.96 13.60 2.12
N ALA A 423 -19.99 14.89 2.36
CA ALA A 423 -19.40 15.50 3.52
C ALA A 423 -20.06 16.81 3.94
N GLY A 424 -19.88 17.21 5.20
CA GLY A 424 -20.39 18.47 5.71
C GLY A 424 -21.92 18.56 5.57
N ALA A 425 -22.41 19.68 5.00
CA ALA A 425 -23.84 19.93 4.81
C ALA A 425 -24.55 18.95 3.87
N GLU A 426 -23.82 18.27 3.00
CA GLU A 426 -24.37 17.24 2.10
C GLU A 426 -24.62 15.92 2.82
N GLN A 427 -24.02 15.71 3.99
CA GLN A 427 -24.17 14.50 4.78
C GLN A 427 -25.37 14.64 5.74
N VAL A 428 -26.54 14.25 5.28
CA VAL A 428 -27.76 14.26 6.10
C VAL A 428 -27.84 12.99 6.94
N LEU A 429 -27.59 13.12 8.25
CA LEU A 429 -27.78 12.05 9.24
C LEU A 429 -29.14 12.22 9.89
N ARG A 430 -30.02 11.21 9.79
CA ARG A 430 -31.43 11.29 10.18
C ARG A 430 -31.76 10.59 11.51
N SER A 431 -30.91 9.66 11.94
CA SER A 431 -31.15 8.85 13.13
C SER A 431 -29.97 8.89 14.10
N SER A 432 -30.24 8.66 15.39
CA SER A 432 -29.19 8.52 16.41
C SER A 432 -28.20 7.39 16.10
N GLY A 433 -28.66 6.32 15.44
CA GLY A 433 -27.80 5.21 15.00
C GLY A 433 -26.79 5.64 13.92
N GLU A 434 -27.20 6.45 12.93
CA GLU A 434 -26.31 7.02 11.92
C GLU A 434 -25.26 7.95 12.55
N ILE A 435 -25.70 8.81 13.47
CA ILE A 435 -24.81 9.73 14.19
C ILE A 435 -23.79 8.96 15.02
N ALA A 436 -24.21 7.92 15.77
CA ALA A 436 -23.31 7.09 16.58
C ALA A 436 -22.29 6.34 15.70
N GLY A 437 -22.74 5.76 14.60
CA GLY A 437 -21.83 5.06 13.65
C GLY A 437 -20.81 6.01 13.03
N MET A 438 -21.21 7.20 12.61
CA MET A 438 -20.30 8.21 12.07
C MET A 438 -19.38 8.80 13.15
N GLY A 439 -19.85 8.93 14.39
CA GLY A 439 -19.03 9.31 15.54
C GLY A 439 -17.92 8.27 15.83
N LEU A 440 -18.27 6.99 15.82
CA LEU A 440 -17.29 5.89 15.95
C LEU A 440 -16.29 5.89 14.80
N MET A 441 -16.73 6.10 13.57
CA MET A 441 -15.89 6.28 12.39
C MET A 441 -14.89 7.42 12.60
N GLY A 442 -15.34 8.59 13.04
CA GLY A 442 -14.50 9.75 13.29
C GLY A 442 -13.46 9.52 14.38
N LEU A 443 -13.87 8.94 15.53
CA LEU A 443 -12.96 8.60 16.63
C LEU A 443 -11.90 7.58 16.17
N GLY A 444 -12.32 6.55 15.44
CA GLY A 444 -11.41 5.56 14.87
C GLY A 444 -10.40 6.20 13.90
N GLY A 445 -10.84 7.12 13.06
CA GLY A 445 -9.98 7.90 12.18
C GLY A 445 -8.93 8.72 12.92
N LEU A 446 -9.30 9.38 14.02
CA LEU A 446 -8.37 10.13 14.87
C LEU A 446 -7.29 9.21 15.49
N ILE A 447 -7.70 8.06 16.04
CA ILE A 447 -6.76 7.08 16.61
C ILE A 447 -5.82 6.55 15.51
N ALA A 448 -6.33 6.31 14.31
CA ALA A 448 -5.52 5.88 13.17
C ALA A 448 -4.49 6.96 12.75
N ILE A 449 -4.87 8.24 12.72
CA ILE A 449 -3.93 9.35 12.47
C ILE A 449 -2.80 9.35 13.51
N ILE A 450 -3.14 9.18 14.79
CA ILE A 450 -2.14 9.05 15.86
C ILE A 450 -1.21 7.85 15.59
N GLY A 451 -1.76 6.69 15.22
CA GLY A 451 -0.97 5.50 14.85
C GLY A 451 -0.04 5.74 13.66
N GLY A 452 -0.49 6.48 12.64
CA GLY A 452 0.33 6.90 11.50
C GLY A 452 1.46 7.86 11.90
N LEU A 453 1.17 8.85 12.75
CA LEU A 453 2.17 9.77 13.29
C LEU A 453 3.23 9.02 14.13
N LEU A 454 2.81 8.07 14.95
CA LEU A 454 3.73 7.24 15.73
C LEU A 454 4.67 6.42 14.83
N PHE A 455 4.19 5.91 13.68
CA PHE A 455 5.05 5.25 12.69
C PHE A 455 6.16 6.19 12.22
N VAL A 456 5.80 7.40 11.81
CA VAL A 456 6.78 8.42 11.36
C VAL A 456 7.79 8.73 12.47
N VAL A 457 7.33 8.92 13.71
CA VAL A 457 8.20 9.17 14.86
C VAL A 457 9.19 8.02 15.09
N VAL A 458 8.73 6.77 15.02
CA VAL A 458 9.59 5.57 15.19
C VAL A 458 10.64 5.50 14.07
N VAL A 459 10.24 5.72 12.82
CA VAL A 459 11.15 5.70 11.66
C VAL A 459 12.20 6.82 11.75
N ILE A 460 11.79 8.05 12.09
CA ILE A 460 12.73 9.18 12.26
C ILE A 460 13.70 8.93 13.39
N ARG A 461 13.25 8.39 14.53
CA ARG A 461 14.13 8.01 15.65
C ARG A 461 15.16 6.98 15.23
N ALA A 462 14.75 5.94 14.50
CA ALA A 462 15.65 4.93 13.96
C ALA A 462 16.66 5.53 12.96
N ALA A 463 16.21 6.47 12.13
CA ALA A 463 17.07 7.13 11.15
C ALA A 463 18.12 8.08 11.76
N ARG A 464 17.77 8.77 12.84
CA ARG A 464 18.71 9.65 13.57
C ARG A 464 19.83 8.88 14.27
N ASN A 465 19.53 7.68 14.76
CA ASN A 465 20.47 6.78 15.41
C ASN A 465 21.12 5.86 14.36
N ARG A 466 21.80 6.45 13.36
CA ARG A 466 22.57 5.66 12.38
C ARG A 466 23.56 4.77 13.14
N MET A 467 23.63 3.50 12.77
CA MET A 467 24.75 2.66 13.16
C MET A 467 26.00 3.29 12.56
N THR A 468 26.88 3.82 13.39
CA THR A 468 28.22 4.21 12.95
C THR A 468 28.86 2.95 12.38
N ALA A 469 29.14 2.98 11.06
CA ALA A 469 29.92 1.92 10.43
C ALA A 469 31.28 1.89 11.15
N THR A 470 31.45 0.90 11.99
CA THR A 470 32.77 0.49 12.53
C THR A 470 33.44 -0.43 11.53
#